data_1c787385558d7d0ecf9a9f1efe126242
#
_entry.id   1c787385558d7d0ecf9a9f1efe126242
#
_cell.length_a   1.000
_cell.length_b   1.000
_cell.length_c   1.000
_cell.angle_alpha   90.00
_cell.angle_beta   90.00
_cell.angle_gamma   90.00
#
_symmetry.space_group_name_H-M   'P 1'
#
loop_
_entity.id
_entity.type
_entity.pdbx_description
1 polymer ?
#
loop_
_entity_poly.entity_id
_entity_poly.type
_entity_poly.pdbx_seq_one_letter_code
_entity_poly.pdbx_strand_id
1 'polypeptide(L)'
;MQSTEQKIERAALAGLAAASMDERERSTDISLAELAALVETAGGQPVVTLLQNKPTPDPRTFLGEGKVAELRELIVANDCDLAVFDNELSPSQMRVLEEELGVRVLDRSGLILDIFAQRAQTREGQLQVELAQYQYLLPRLTGMWTHLVRQTASGGSSPIGTRGPGETQLETDRRHIRRKIQKLQAELEDVRKIRRTQRRRREKNALPVVALVGYTNAGKSTLLNCLTGSDIPANDRLFDTLDTCLLYTSDAADDR
;
A
#
# COMPACT_ATOMS: atom_id res chain seq x y z
N MET A 1 1.35 16.94 28.22
CA MET A 1 1.66 16.36 26.91
C MET A 1 1.77 14.86 27.12
N GLN A 2 0.70 14.12 26.79
CA GLN A 2 0.76 12.65 26.81
C GLN A 2 1.49 12.24 25.54
N SER A 3 2.67 11.68 25.67
CA SER A 3 3.35 10.96 24.59
C SER A 3 2.48 9.75 24.28
N THR A 4 1.77 9.77 23.17
CA THR A 4 1.13 8.59 22.64
C THR A 4 2.28 7.69 22.15
N GLU A 5 2.72 6.76 22.98
CA GLU A 5 3.57 5.66 22.53
C GLU A 5 2.80 4.96 21.41
N GLN A 6 3.26 5.11 20.18
CA GLN A 6 2.70 4.37 19.06
C GLN A 6 2.98 2.89 19.32
N LYS A 7 1.93 2.14 19.64
CA LYS A 7 2.01 0.67 19.77
C LYS A 7 2.53 0.12 18.44
N ILE A 8 3.69 -0.55 18.45
CA ILE A 8 4.22 -1.24 17.28
C ILE A 8 3.27 -2.40 16.96
N GLU A 9 2.68 -2.37 15.76
CA GLU A 9 1.77 -3.43 15.33
C GLU A 9 2.54 -4.69 14.96
N ARG A 10 2.09 -5.83 15.52
CA ARG A 10 2.70 -7.15 15.30
C ARG A 10 2.01 -7.81 14.10
N ALA A 11 2.78 -8.20 13.09
CA ALA A 11 2.26 -8.72 11.84
C ALA A 11 2.56 -10.21 11.65
N ALA A 12 1.54 -10.97 11.25
CA ALA A 12 1.68 -12.30 10.69
C ALA A 12 1.76 -12.22 9.17
N LEU A 13 2.79 -12.80 8.56
CA LEU A 13 3.01 -12.80 7.13
C LEU A 13 2.50 -14.11 6.52
N ALA A 14 1.77 -14.02 5.41
CA ALA A 14 1.24 -15.16 4.70
C ALA A 14 1.49 -15.06 3.20
N GLY A 15 1.81 -16.18 2.56
CA GLY A 15 2.01 -16.26 1.13
C GLY A 15 1.54 -17.58 0.55
N LEU A 16 1.17 -17.56 -0.73
CA LEU A 16 0.77 -18.73 -1.50
C LEU A 16 1.66 -18.88 -2.74
N ALA A 17 2.24 -20.07 -2.92
CA ALA A 17 2.84 -20.50 -4.16
C ALA A 17 1.90 -21.50 -4.84
N ALA A 18 1.10 -21.03 -5.80
CA ALA A 18 0.22 -21.92 -6.54
C ALA A 18 0.77 -22.22 -7.94
N ALA A 19 0.67 -23.47 -8.37
CA ALA A 19 1.18 -23.91 -9.68
C ALA A 19 0.45 -23.20 -10.85
N SER A 20 -0.81 -22.82 -10.64
CA SER A 20 -1.65 -22.10 -11.62
C SER A 20 -1.37 -20.61 -11.72
N MET A 21 -0.58 -20.03 -10.82
CA MET A 21 -0.21 -18.62 -10.82
C MET A 21 1.03 -18.38 -11.67
N ASP A 22 1.17 -17.17 -12.21
CA ASP A 22 2.41 -16.74 -12.84
C ASP A 22 3.58 -16.81 -11.86
N GLU A 23 4.78 -17.14 -12.34
CA GLU A 23 5.97 -17.26 -11.48
C GLU A 23 6.25 -16.01 -10.65
N ARG A 24 5.91 -14.83 -11.22
CA ARG A 24 6.10 -13.53 -10.54
C ARG A 24 5.10 -13.27 -9.42
N GLU A 25 3.97 -13.95 -9.43
CA GLU A 25 2.90 -13.80 -8.44
C GLU A 25 2.98 -14.84 -7.32
N ARG A 26 3.83 -15.87 -7.49
CA ARG A 26 4.02 -16.91 -6.48
C ARG A 26 4.86 -16.38 -5.33
N SER A 27 4.36 -16.60 -4.13
CA SER A 27 5.18 -16.31 -2.94
C SER A 27 6.31 -17.31 -2.80
N THR A 28 7.45 -16.80 -2.38
CA THR A 28 8.67 -17.57 -2.08
C THR A 28 9.20 -17.15 -0.72
N ASP A 29 10.13 -17.90 -0.16
CA ASP A 29 10.79 -17.49 1.08
C ASP A 29 11.50 -16.14 0.92
N ILE A 30 12.04 -15.87 -0.28
CA ILE A 30 12.68 -14.58 -0.60
C ILE A 30 11.65 -13.45 -0.64
N SER A 31 10.48 -13.65 -1.27
CA SER A 31 9.43 -12.62 -1.33
C SER A 31 8.81 -12.34 0.04
N LEU A 32 8.70 -13.37 0.89
CA LEU A 32 8.24 -13.22 2.27
C LEU A 32 9.28 -12.51 3.15
N ALA A 33 10.57 -12.73 2.92
CA ALA A 33 11.63 -11.98 3.59
C ALA A 33 11.60 -10.48 3.17
N GLU A 34 11.34 -10.20 1.88
CA GLU A 34 11.12 -8.83 1.40
C GLU A 34 9.86 -8.21 2.02
N LEU A 35 8.77 -8.99 2.14
CA LEU A 35 7.54 -8.53 2.78
C LEU A 35 7.78 -8.19 4.27
N ALA A 36 8.60 -8.97 4.97
CA ALA A 36 9.01 -8.66 6.35
C ALA A 36 9.73 -7.31 6.43
N ALA A 37 10.68 -7.06 5.54
CA ALA A 37 11.39 -5.78 5.47
C ALA A 37 10.44 -4.60 5.12
N LEU A 38 9.38 -4.84 4.33
CA LEU A 38 8.34 -3.84 4.05
C LEU A 38 7.52 -3.54 5.31
N VAL A 39 7.12 -4.55 6.09
CA VAL A 39 6.42 -4.35 7.38
C VAL A 39 7.27 -3.53 8.35
N GLU A 40 8.56 -3.83 8.47
CA GLU A 40 9.49 -3.03 9.28
C GLU A 40 9.60 -1.58 8.78
N THR A 41 9.64 -1.38 7.47
CA THR A 41 9.66 -0.04 6.86
C THR A 41 8.39 0.74 7.15
N ALA A 42 7.23 0.07 7.23
CA ALA A 42 5.96 0.67 7.63
C ALA A 42 5.86 0.97 9.14
N GLY A 43 6.83 0.50 9.94
CA GLY A 43 6.87 0.67 11.39
C GLY A 43 6.21 -0.48 12.18
N GLY A 44 5.87 -1.59 11.52
CA GLY A 44 5.38 -2.82 12.14
C GLY A 44 6.50 -3.79 12.51
N GLN A 45 6.14 -4.85 13.21
CA GLN A 45 7.04 -5.94 13.58
C GLN A 45 6.56 -7.27 12.97
N PRO A 46 7.28 -7.87 12.01
CA PRO A 46 6.97 -9.21 11.51
C PRO A 46 7.29 -10.23 12.60
N VAL A 47 6.33 -11.09 12.94
CA VAL A 47 6.47 -12.07 14.04
C VAL A 47 6.36 -13.49 13.54
N VAL A 48 5.48 -13.73 12.57
CA VAL A 48 5.16 -15.06 12.04
C VAL A 48 5.20 -15.01 10.53
N THR A 49 5.71 -16.06 9.93
CA THR A 49 5.73 -16.24 8.46
C THR A 49 5.15 -17.60 8.10
N LEU A 50 4.17 -17.62 7.19
CA LEU A 50 3.49 -18.80 6.72
C LEU A 50 3.49 -18.85 5.20
N LEU A 51 4.07 -19.90 4.61
CA LEU A 51 4.01 -20.18 3.17
C LEU A 51 3.18 -21.43 2.92
N GLN A 52 2.27 -21.36 1.96
CA GLN A 52 1.53 -22.52 1.48
C GLN A 52 1.87 -22.81 0.03
N ASN A 53 2.11 -24.09 -0.27
CA ASN A 53 2.19 -24.60 -1.63
C ASN A 53 0.89 -25.34 -1.97
N LYS A 54 0.22 -24.94 -3.05
CA LYS A 54 -1.08 -25.52 -3.49
C LYS A 54 -1.15 -25.49 -5.03
N PRO A 55 -1.92 -26.38 -5.66
CA PRO A 55 -2.08 -26.33 -7.12
C PRO A 55 -2.78 -25.05 -7.61
N THR A 56 -3.83 -24.61 -6.90
CA THR A 56 -4.64 -23.43 -7.24
C THR A 56 -5.01 -22.64 -5.98
N PRO A 57 -5.13 -21.31 -6.06
CA PRO A 57 -5.65 -20.50 -4.97
C PRO A 57 -7.07 -20.92 -4.62
N ASP A 58 -7.45 -20.76 -3.35
CA ASP A 58 -8.82 -20.94 -2.94
C ASP A 58 -9.66 -19.71 -3.34
N PRO A 59 -10.83 -19.89 -3.99
CA PRO A 59 -11.65 -18.76 -4.41
C PRO A 59 -12.16 -17.89 -3.25
N ARG A 60 -12.38 -18.49 -2.07
CA ARG A 60 -12.96 -17.81 -0.90
C ARG A 60 -11.92 -17.18 0.01
N THR A 61 -10.90 -17.94 0.38
CA THR A 61 -9.91 -17.57 1.40
C THR A 61 -8.50 -17.39 0.86
N PHE A 62 -8.28 -17.58 -0.44
CA PHE A 62 -7.00 -17.58 -1.11
C PHE A 62 -6.08 -18.74 -0.65
N LEU A 63 -5.90 -18.91 0.65
CA LEU A 63 -5.26 -20.09 1.26
C LEU A 63 -6.26 -21.24 1.43
N GLY A 64 -5.79 -22.47 1.64
CA GLY A 64 -6.64 -23.58 2.03
C GLY A 64 -7.17 -23.43 3.46
N GLU A 65 -8.37 -23.93 3.74
CA GLU A 65 -9.04 -23.79 5.05
C GLU A 65 -8.16 -24.23 6.24
N GLY A 66 -7.47 -25.37 6.14
CA GLY A 66 -6.56 -25.82 7.19
C GLY A 66 -5.39 -24.86 7.43
N LYS A 67 -4.91 -24.17 6.37
CA LYS A 67 -3.83 -23.20 6.48
C LYS A 67 -4.31 -21.86 7.07
N VAL A 68 -5.56 -21.50 6.82
CA VAL A 68 -6.21 -20.35 7.49
C VAL A 68 -6.39 -20.62 8.98
N ALA A 69 -6.80 -21.83 9.35
CA ALA A 69 -6.90 -22.24 10.77
C ALA A 69 -5.52 -22.16 11.46
N GLU A 70 -4.47 -22.72 10.84
CA GLU A 70 -3.11 -22.64 11.34
C GLU A 70 -2.63 -21.19 11.51
N LEU A 71 -2.88 -20.33 10.51
CA LEU A 71 -2.55 -18.91 10.55
C LEU A 71 -3.27 -18.21 11.72
N ARG A 72 -4.54 -18.52 11.94
CA ARG A 72 -5.33 -18.00 13.07
C ARG A 72 -4.73 -18.40 14.43
N GLU A 73 -4.35 -19.66 14.59
CA GLU A 73 -3.70 -20.14 15.80
C GLU A 73 -2.37 -19.41 16.06
N LEU A 74 -1.57 -19.21 15.00
CA LEU A 74 -0.31 -18.47 15.08
C LEU A 74 -0.52 -17.00 15.43
N ILE A 75 -1.54 -16.34 14.87
CA ILE A 75 -1.92 -14.96 15.19
C ILE A 75 -2.27 -14.84 16.68
N VAL A 76 -3.09 -15.73 17.20
CA VAL A 76 -3.49 -15.72 18.61
C VAL A 76 -2.30 -16.04 19.52
N ALA A 77 -1.49 -17.06 19.19
CA ALA A 77 -0.34 -17.46 20.00
C ALA A 77 0.75 -16.39 20.07
N ASN A 78 0.87 -15.56 19.05
CA ASN A 78 1.88 -14.52 18.95
C ASN A 78 1.33 -13.10 19.16
N ASP A 79 0.08 -12.96 19.55
CA ASP A 79 -0.59 -11.67 19.80
C ASP A 79 -0.40 -10.68 18.64
N CYS A 80 -0.69 -11.15 17.41
CA CYS A 80 -0.55 -10.33 16.20
C CYS A 80 -1.77 -9.42 16.02
N ASP A 81 -1.53 -8.18 15.63
CA ASP A 81 -2.56 -7.15 15.40
C ASP A 81 -3.10 -7.16 13.97
N LEU A 82 -2.31 -7.70 13.01
CA LEU A 82 -2.68 -7.76 11.59
C LEU A 82 -2.06 -8.97 10.87
N ALA A 83 -2.65 -9.36 9.76
CA ALA A 83 -2.11 -10.32 8.81
C ALA A 83 -1.79 -9.63 7.49
N VAL A 84 -0.58 -9.87 6.95
CA VAL A 84 -0.13 -9.29 5.67
C VAL A 84 0.13 -10.40 4.68
N PHE A 85 -0.55 -10.31 3.53
CA PHE A 85 -0.43 -11.28 2.45
C PHE A 85 0.54 -10.77 1.38
N ASP A 86 1.45 -11.63 0.94
CA ASP A 86 2.40 -11.32 -0.12
C ASP A 86 1.74 -11.18 -1.50
N ASN A 87 0.66 -11.93 -1.70
CA ASN A 87 -0.12 -11.93 -2.93
C ASN A 87 -1.24 -10.87 -2.89
N GLU A 88 -1.71 -10.44 -4.06
CA GLU A 88 -2.91 -9.60 -4.15
C GLU A 88 -4.17 -10.38 -3.79
N LEU A 89 -5.00 -9.78 -2.96
CA LEU A 89 -6.28 -10.35 -2.53
C LEU A 89 -7.45 -9.60 -3.17
N SER A 90 -8.45 -10.37 -3.61
CA SER A 90 -9.71 -9.75 -3.98
C SER A 90 -10.42 -9.15 -2.75
N PRO A 91 -11.26 -8.14 -2.94
CA PRO A 91 -12.01 -7.54 -1.83
C PRO A 91 -12.87 -8.54 -1.03
N SER A 92 -13.38 -9.58 -1.70
CA SER A 92 -14.15 -10.64 -1.06
C SER A 92 -13.29 -11.58 -0.21
N GLN A 93 -12.12 -11.95 -0.71
CA GLN A 93 -11.16 -12.77 0.04
C GLN A 93 -10.64 -12.04 1.28
N MET A 94 -10.28 -10.77 1.13
CA MET A 94 -9.80 -9.95 2.25
C MET A 94 -10.83 -9.91 3.38
N ARG A 95 -12.10 -9.66 3.05
CA ARG A 95 -13.18 -9.64 4.05
C ARG A 95 -13.36 -10.99 4.76
N VAL A 96 -13.38 -12.08 3.98
CA VAL A 96 -13.55 -13.42 4.58
C VAL A 96 -12.37 -13.76 5.49
N LEU A 97 -11.15 -13.40 5.08
CA LEU A 97 -9.96 -13.60 5.89
C LEU A 97 -9.98 -12.76 7.18
N GLU A 98 -10.44 -11.51 7.14
CA GLU A 98 -10.64 -10.69 8.33
C GLU A 98 -11.66 -11.31 9.30
N GLU A 99 -12.78 -11.84 8.76
CA GLU A 99 -13.79 -12.53 9.55
C GLU A 99 -13.25 -13.82 10.21
N GLU A 100 -12.44 -14.60 9.49
CA GLU A 100 -11.90 -15.87 9.98
C GLU A 100 -10.68 -15.70 10.91
N LEU A 101 -9.80 -14.75 10.61
CA LEU A 101 -8.58 -14.52 11.38
C LEU A 101 -8.82 -13.63 12.63
N GLY A 102 -9.87 -12.79 12.60
CA GLY A 102 -10.22 -11.87 13.68
C GLY A 102 -9.28 -10.66 13.80
N VAL A 103 -8.41 -10.43 12.83
CA VAL A 103 -7.48 -9.29 12.73
C VAL A 103 -7.62 -8.60 11.39
N ARG A 104 -7.09 -7.38 11.27
CA ARG A 104 -7.03 -6.69 9.98
C ARG A 104 -6.18 -7.47 8.99
N VAL A 105 -6.59 -7.45 7.72
CA VAL A 105 -5.87 -8.09 6.63
C VAL A 105 -5.41 -7.03 5.63
N LEU A 106 -4.15 -7.06 5.26
CA LEU A 106 -3.56 -6.26 4.19
C LEU A 106 -2.95 -7.18 3.15
N ASP A 107 -2.95 -6.76 1.90
CA ASP A 107 -2.11 -7.34 0.86
C ASP A 107 -0.83 -6.50 0.65
N ARG A 108 0.13 -7.02 -0.11
CA ARG A 108 1.38 -6.34 -0.42
C ARG A 108 1.15 -4.94 -1.01
N SER A 109 0.16 -4.79 -1.89
CA SER A 109 -0.18 -3.50 -2.51
C SER A 109 -0.68 -2.48 -1.48
N GLY A 110 -1.53 -2.90 -0.54
CA GLY A 110 -2.01 -2.05 0.56
C GLY A 110 -0.89 -1.60 1.47
N LEU A 111 0.03 -2.50 1.83
CA LEU A 111 1.20 -2.17 2.65
C LEU A 111 2.13 -1.17 1.97
N ILE A 112 2.42 -1.36 0.67
CA ILE A 112 3.25 -0.43 -0.10
C ILE A 112 2.60 0.96 -0.19
N LEU A 113 1.28 1.03 -0.37
CA LEU A 113 0.55 2.30 -0.38
C LEU A 113 0.64 3.02 0.97
N ASP A 114 0.66 2.30 2.06
CA ASP A 114 0.83 2.85 3.41
C ASP A 114 2.24 3.45 3.60
N ILE A 115 3.27 2.71 3.18
CA ILE A 115 4.66 3.22 3.17
C ILE A 115 4.76 4.49 2.32
N PHE A 116 4.16 4.50 1.13
CA PHE A 116 4.18 5.67 0.25
C PHE A 116 3.45 6.86 0.86
N ALA A 117 2.35 6.65 1.57
CA ALA A 117 1.63 7.72 2.27
C ALA A 117 2.50 8.39 3.36
N GLN A 118 3.31 7.60 4.05
CA GLN A 118 4.24 8.12 5.06
C GLN A 118 5.44 8.86 4.44
N ARG A 119 5.88 8.47 3.23
CA ARG A 119 7.10 8.98 2.58
C ARG A 119 6.87 10.11 1.60
N ALA A 120 5.67 10.31 1.09
CA ALA A 120 5.35 11.35 0.12
C ALA A 120 5.49 12.76 0.74
N GLN A 121 6.52 13.49 0.33
CA GLN A 121 6.80 14.85 0.82
C GLN A 121 6.36 15.91 -0.20
N THR A 122 6.48 15.62 -1.50
CA THR A 122 6.08 16.57 -2.54
C THR A 122 4.57 16.57 -2.73
N ARG A 123 4.01 17.73 -3.11
CA ARG A 123 2.59 17.86 -3.43
C ARG A 123 2.13 16.86 -4.51
N GLU A 124 2.98 16.61 -5.52
CA GLU A 124 2.68 15.63 -6.56
C GLU A 124 2.68 14.21 -6.01
N GLY A 125 3.69 13.83 -5.23
CA GLY A 125 3.77 12.51 -4.57
C GLY A 125 2.56 12.27 -3.68
N GLN A 126 2.17 13.23 -2.84
CA GLN A 126 0.99 13.14 -2.00
C GLN A 126 -0.30 12.93 -2.79
N LEU A 127 -0.51 13.70 -3.88
CA LEU A 127 -1.67 13.55 -4.75
C LEU A 127 -1.70 12.19 -5.46
N GLN A 128 -0.54 11.70 -5.91
CA GLN A 128 -0.44 10.38 -6.55
C GLN A 128 -0.76 9.25 -5.59
N VAL A 129 -0.22 9.30 -4.38
CA VAL A 129 -0.46 8.30 -3.33
C VAL A 129 -1.93 8.34 -2.90
N GLU A 130 -2.48 9.52 -2.62
CA GLU A 130 -3.88 9.68 -2.25
C GLU A 130 -4.82 9.14 -3.34
N LEU A 131 -4.52 9.41 -4.60
CA LEU A 131 -5.27 8.87 -5.73
C LEU A 131 -5.21 7.34 -5.77
N ALA A 132 -4.02 6.76 -5.62
CA ALA A 132 -3.83 5.32 -5.62
C ALA A 132 -4.54 4.65 -4.43
N GLN A 133 -4.51 5.25 -3.23
CA GLN A 133 -5.25 4.78 -2.06
C GLN A 133 -6.77 4.77 -2.30
N TYR A 134 -7.36 5.83 -2.88
CA TYR A 134 -8.78 5.83 -3.21
C TYR A 134 -9.15 4.81 -4.30
N GLN A 135 -8.28 4.61 -5.29
CA GLN A 135 -8.49 3.58 -6.32
C GLN A 135 -8.43 2.17 -5.73
N TYR A 136 -7.52 1.93 -4.79
CA TYR A 136 -7.40 0.66 -4.06
C TYR A 136 -8.59 0.43 -3.12
N LEU A 137 -9.07 1.47 -2.45
CA LEU A 137 -10.18 1.39 -1.50
C LEU A 137 -11.55 1.23 -2.19
N LEU A 138 -11.77 1.87 -3.34
CA LEU A 138 -13.07 1.92 -4.01
C LEU A 138 -13.74 0.54 -4.24
N PRO A 139 -13.05 -0.49 -4.78
CA PRO A 139 -13.63 -1.83 -4.92
C PRO A 139 -13.83 -2.53 -3.56
N ARG A 140 -13.05 -2.17 -2.53
CA ARG A 140 -13.08 -2.79 -1.20
C ARG A 140 -14.20 -2.28 -0.30
N LEU A 141 -14.75 -1.10 -0.57
CA LEU A 141 -15.89 -0.53 0.17
C LEU A 141 -17.14 -1.41 0.17
N THR A 142 -17.39 -2.15 -0.90
CA THR A 142 -18.56 -3.06 -0.97
C THR A 142 -18.52 -4.16 0.08
N GLY A 143 -17.34 -4.56 0.53
CA GLY A 143 -17.15 -5.59 1.55
C GLY A 143 -17.33 -5.07 2.98
N MET A 144 -16.88 -3.86 3.28
CA MET A 144 -16.89 -3.29 4.63
C MET A 144 -18.29 -2.99 5.16
N TRP A 145 -19.23 -2.59 4.29
CA TRP A 145 -20.58 -2.18 4.68
C TRP A 145 -21.55 -3.33 4.98
N THR A 146 -21.37 -4.50 4.39
CA THR A 146 -22.19 -5.68 4.70
C THR A 146 -22.03 -6.16 6.15
N HIS A 147 -20.90 -5.84 6.77
CA HIS A 147 -20.65 -6.15 8.18
C HIS A 147 -21.44 -5.22 9.13
N LEU A 148 -21.48 -3.93 8.83
CA LEU A 148 -22.22 -2.93 9.64
C LEU A 148 -23.73 -3.14 9.55
N VAL A 149 -24.24 -3.49 8.36
CA VAL A 149 -25.67 -3.77 8.17
C VAL A 149 -26.10 -5.04 8.91
N ARG A 150 -25.26 -6.07 9.01
CA ARG A 150 -25.55 -7.28 9.80
C ARG A 150 -25.55 -7.01 11.30
N GLN A 151 -24.66 -6.16 11.81
CA GLN A 151 -24.65 -5.79 13.23
C GLN A 151 -25.89 -4.97 13.64
N THR A 152 -26.40 -4.11 12.73
CA THR A 152 -27.64 -3.36 12.99
C THR A 152 -28.92 -4.17 12.70
N ALA A 153 -28.85 -5.22 11.88
CA ALA A 153 -30.03 -6.06 11.53
C ALA A 153 -30.34 -7.17 12.54
N SER A 154 -29.53 -7.37 13.57
CA SER A 154 -29.84 -8.37 14.62
C SER A 154 -30.95 -7.92 15.60
N GLY A 155 -31.65 -6.86 15.33
CA GLY A 155 -32.74 -6.34 16.14
C GLY A 155 -33.99 -5.89 15.35
N GLY A 156 -34.67 -6.80 14.62
CA GLY A 156 -36.01 -6.52 14.14
C GLY A 156 -36.26 -6.73 12.66
N SER A 157 -37.36 -7.44 12.35
CA SER A 157 -37.94 -7.71 11.04
C SER A 157 -38.00 -6.46 10.14
N SER A 158 -37.21 -6.44 9.06
CA SER A 158 -37.37 -5.42 7.99
C SER A 158 -38.59 -5.79 7.12
N PRO A 159 -39.51 -4.87 6.82
CA PRO A 159 -40.62 -5.10 5.91
C PRO A 159 -40.10 -5.32 4.48
N ILE A 160 -40.78 -6.21 3.75
CA ILE A 160 -40.54 -6.49 2.34
C ILE A 160 -40.71 -5.18 1.54
N GLY A 161 -39.65 -4.70 0.85
CA GLY A 161 -39.75 -3.57 -0.09
C GLY A 161 -39.01 -2.29 0.27
N THR A 162 -38.37 -2.18 1.43
CA THR A 162 -37.51 -1.05 1.76
C THR A 162 -36.06 -1.40 1.44
N ARG A 163 -35.50 -0.80 0.38
CA ARG A 163 -34.05 -0.69 0.22
C ARG A 163 -33.51 -0.05 1.49
N GLY A 164 -32.78 -0.83 2.28
CA GLY A 164 -32.32 -0.39 3.59
C GLY A 164 -31.44 0.88 3.51
N PRO A 165 -31.41 1.73 4.54
CA PRO A 165 -30.56 2.93 4.58
C PRO A 165 -29.06 2.62 4.36
N GLY A 166 -28.63 1.37 4.52
CA GLY A 166 -27.25 0.96 4.25
C GLY A 166 -26.88 0.89 2.76
N GLU A 167 -27.80 0.54 1.84
CA GLU A 167 -27.49 0.56 0.40
C GLU A 167 -27.36 1.98 -0.13
N THR A 168 -28.20 2.91 0.32
CA THR A 168 -28.11 4.32 -0.07
C THR A 168 -26.86 4.99 0.47
N GLN A 169 -26.41 4.59 1.65
CA GLN A 169 -25.20 5.15 2.27
C GLN A 169 -23.94 4.67 1.56
N LEU A 170 -23.86 3.37 1.24
CA LEU A 170 -22.77 2.81 0.44
C LEU A 170 -22.66 3.48 -0.93
N GLU A 171 -23.80 3.68 -1.60
CA GLU A 171 -23.81 4.35 -2.91
C GLU A 171 -23.38 5.82 -2.79
N THR A 172 -23.75 6.48 -1.73
CA THR A 172 -23.33 7.86 -1.43
C THR A 172 -21.82 7.92 -1.20
N ASP A 173 -21.25 7.01 -0.41
CA ASP A 173 -19.82 6.94 -0.14
C ASP A 173 -19.01 6.61 -1.40
N ARG A 174 -19.49 5.66 -2.21
CA ARG A 174 -18.88 5.38 -3.52
C ARG A 174 -18.89 6.58 -4.44
N ARG A 175 -19.98 7.35 -4.46
CA ARG A 175 -20.10 8.59 -5.22
C ARG A 175 -19.13 9.65 -4.70
N HIS A 176 -19.01 9.77 -3.39
CA HIS A 176 -18.06 10.69 -2.76
C HIS A 176 -16.62 10.37 -3.15
N ILE A 177 -16.21 9.10 -3.04
CA ILE A 177 -14.86 8.65 -3.41
C ILE A 177 -14.61 8.83 -4.92
N ARG A 178 -15.57 8.52 -5.78
CA ARG A 178 -15.41 8.77 -7.22
C ARG A 178 -15.20 10.25 -7.54
N ARG A 179 -15.94 11.16 -6.87
CA ARG A 179 -15.73 12.60 -7.01
C ARG A 179 -14.34 13.01 -6.50
N LYS A 180 -13.88 12.43 -5.40
CA LYS A 180 -12.54 12.69 -4.87
C LYS A 180 -11.46 12.25 -5.85
N ILE A 181 -11.59 11.05 -6.45
CA ILE A 181 -10.70 10.54 -7.50
C ILE A 181 -10.64 11.52 -8.68
N GLN A 182 -11.80 11.96 -9.19
CA GLN A 182 -11.85 12.92 -10.31
C GLN A 182 -11.17 14.26 -9.96
N LYS A 183 -11.38 14.75 -8.75
CA LYS A 183 -10.73 15.99 -8.28
C LYS A 183 -9.20 15.82 -8.21
N LEU A 184 -8.72 14.73 -7.64
CA LEU A 184 -7.29 14.44 -7.54
C LEU A 184 -6.63 14.28 -8.92
N GLN A 185 -7.33 13.63 -9.87
CA GLN A 185 -6.86 13.52 -11.25
C GLN A 185 -6.71 14.88 -11.92
N ALA A 186 -7.66 15.79 -11.71
CA ALA A 186 -7.59 17.15 -12.24
C ALA A 186 -6.43 17.94 -11.61
N GLU A 187 -6.26 17.88 -10.29
CA GLU A 187 -5.14 18.53 -9.60
C GLU A 187 -3.77 18.00 -10.10
N LEU A 188 -3.64 16.68 -10.31
CA LEU A 188 -2.43 16.07 -10.86
C LEU A 188 -2.13 16.57 -12.29
N GLU A 189 -3.15 16.73 -13.12
CA GLU A 189 -2.96 17.26 -14.46
C GLU A 189 -2.45 18.71 -14.44
N ASP A 190 -2.91 19.53 -13.51
CA ASP A 190 -2.42 20.90 -13.35
C ASP A 190 -0.95 20.92 -12.87
N VAL A 191 -0.57 20.05 -11.93
CA VAL A 191 0.83 19.89 -11.52
C VAL A 191 1.70 19.46 -12.71
N ARG A 192 1.23 18.53 -13.54
CA ARG A 192 1.94 18.09 -14.76
C ARG A 192 2.15 19.23 -15.75
N LYS A 193 1.16 20.13 -15.93
CA LYS A 193 1.30 21.32 -16.79
C LYS A 193 2.40 22.25 -16.27
N ILE A 194 2.42 22.51 -14.97
CA ILE A 194 3.45 23.34 -14.33
C ILE A 194 4.84 22.72 -14.55
N ARG A 195 5.00 21.41 -14.30
CA ARG A 195 6.29 20.72 -14.52
C ARG A 195 6.72 20.74 -15.99
N ARG A 196 5.79 20.59 -16.93
CA ARG A 196 6.10 20.71 -18.36
C ARG A 196 6.67 22.10 -18.70
N THR A 197 6.11 23.16 -18.11
CA THR A 197 6.60 24.53 -18.30
C THR A 197 8.00 24.70 -17.70
N GLN A 198 8.25 24.19 -16.49
CA GLN A 198 9.57 24.23 -15.86
C GLN A 198 10.62 23.44 -16.64
N ARG A 199 10.24 22.24 -17.18
CA ARG A 199 11.14 21.45 -18.04
C ARG A 199 11.54 22.20 -19.30
N ARG A 200 10.59 22.84 -19.99
CA ARG A 200 10.87 23.67 -21.18
C ARG A 200 11.84 24.82 -20.90
N ARG A 201 11.78 25.43 -19.71
CA ARG A 201 12.74 26.48 -19.32
C ARG A 201 14.16 25.93 -19.15
N ARG A 202 14.32 24.74 -18.56
CA ARG A 202 15.62 24.06 -18.41
C ARG A 202 16.21 23.65 -19.76
N GLU A 203 15.38 23.13 -20.66
CA GLU A 203 15.77 22.78 -22.03
C GLU A 203 16.29 24.00 -22.80
N LYS A 204 15.67 25.18 -22.62
CA LYS A 204 16.15 26.43 -23.24
C LYS A 204 17.50 26.89 -22.71
N ASN A 205 17.81 26.60 -21.45
CA ASN A 205 19.08 26.95 -20.82
C ASN A 205 20.19 25.93 -21.08
N ALA A 206 19.95 24.92 -21.92
CA ALA A 206 20.90 23.86 -22.31
C ALA A 206 21.59 23.14 -21.14
N LEU A 207 20.93 23.08 -19.97
CA LEU A 207 21.48 22.38 -18.79
C LEU A 207 21.42 20.86 -19.02
N PRO A 208 22.55 20.14 -18.95
CA PRO A 208 22.54 18.70 -19.03
C PRO A 208 21.80 18.10 -17.84
N VAL A 209 20.90 17.14 -18.10
CA VAL A 209 20.13 16.45 -17.07
C VAL A 209 20.51 14.98 -17.07
N VAL A 210 21.00 14.50 -15.94
CA VAL A 210 21.33 13.09 -15.72
C VAL A 210 20.28 12.49 -14.78
N ALA A 211 19.71 11.33 -15.13
CA ALA A 211 18.76 10.60 -14.30
C ALA A 211 19.38 9.33 -13.75
N LEU A 212 19.40 9.18 -12.42
CA LEU A 212 19.74 7.94 -11.73
C LEU A 212 18.50 7.06 -11.60
N VAL A 213 18.50 5.91 -12.25
CA VAL A 213 17.37 4.97 -12.26
C VAL A 213 17.84 3.60 -11.75
N GLY A 214 17.01 2.92 -10.99
CA GLY A 214 17.31 1.59 -10.45
C GLY A 214 16.28 1.15 -9.42
N TYR A 215 16.34 -0.10 -9.00
CA TYR A 215 15.46 -0.69 -8.00
C TYR A 215 15.56 0.00 -6.63
N THR A 216 14.55 -0.22 -5.78
CA THR A 216 14.59 0.21 -4.38
C THR A 216 15.81 -0.37 -3.69
N ASN A 217 16.40 0.41 -2.81
CA ASN A 217 17.62 0.04 -2.05
C ASN A 217 18.86 -0.32 -2.90
N ALA A 218 18.92 0.11 -4.17
CA ALA A 218 20.09 -0.10 -5.06
C ALA A 218 21.16 0.98 -4.91
N GLY A 219 21.16 1.76 -3.84
CA GLY A 219 22.18 2.78 -3.55
C GLY A 219 22.07 4.07 -4.36
N LYS A 220 20.94 4.36 -5.03
CA LYS A 220 20.76 5.59 -5.84
C LYS A 220 20.96 6.87 -5.05
N SER A 221 20.36 6.97 -3.86
CA SER A 221 20.48 8.16 -2.98
C SER A 221 21.91 8.32 -2.45
N THR A 222 22.58 7.22 -2.12
CA THR A 222 23.98 7.22 -1.70
C THR A 222 24.90 7.73 -2.83
N LEU A 223 24.68 7.22 -4.06
CA LEU A 223 25.44 7.67 -5.23
C LEU A 223 25.19 9.15 -5.53
N LEU A 224 23.93 9.60 -5.42
CA LEU A 224 23.57 11.00 -5.63
C LEU A 224 24.26 11.90 -4.60
N ASN A 225 24.28 11.54 -3.32
CA ASN A 225 25.00 12.25 -2.27
C ASN A 225 26.51 12.34 -2.56
N CYS A 226 27.11 11.23 -3.01
CA CYS A 226 28.54 11.22 -3.38
C CYS A 226 28.84 12.15 -4.56
N LEU A 227 27.96 12.23 -5.55
CA LEU A 227 28.18 13.06 -6.75
C LEU A 227 27.92 14.55 -6.53
N THR A 228 27.00 14.88 -5.62
CA THR A 228 26.52 16.26 -5.44
C THR A 228 26.98 16.90 -4.12
N GLY A 229 27.57 16.12 -3.20
CA GLY A 229 27.89 16.59 -1.85
C GLY A 229 26.65 16.93 -1.01
N SER A 230 25.46 16.44 -1.39
CA SER A 230 24.22 16.66 -0.65
C SER A 230 24.05 15.63 0.47
N ASP A 231 23.15 15.93 1.41
CA ASP A 231 22.83 15.06 2.56
C ASP A 231 21.35 14.63 2.47
N ILE A 232 21.02 13.91 1.38
CA ILE A 232 19.69 13.33 1.21
C ILE A 232 19.61 12.05 2.05
N PRO A 233 18.49 11.79 2.75
CA PRO A 233 18.31 10.53 3.49
C PRO A 233 18.57 9.31 2.60
N ALA A 234 19.51 8.47 2.99
CA ALA A 234 19.93 7.27 2.28
C ALA A 234 20.04 6.11 3.28
N ASN A 235 18.88 5.65 3.77
CA ASN A 235 18.80 4.56 4.73
C ASN A 235 18.71 3.21 4.01
N ASP A 236 19.14 2.15 4.68
CA ASP A 236 19.00 0.76 4.21
C ASP A 236 17.56 0.26 4.46
N ARG A 237 16.60 0.85 3.74
CA ARG A 237 15.17 0.51 3.83
C ARG A 237 14.54 0.50 2.45
N LEU A 238 13.58 -0.40 2.25
CA LEU A 238 12.78 -0.46 1.03
C LEU A 238 11.88 0.78 0.93
N PHE A 239 11.78 1.37 -0.25
CA PHE A 239 10.95 2.54 -0.54
C PHE A 239 11.21 3.78 0.35
N ASP A 240 12.44 3.95 0.82
CA ASP A 240 12.81 5.11 1.66
C ASP A 240 12.68 6.44 0.90
N THR A 241 12.95 6.44 -0.39
CA THR A 241 12.80 7.60 -1.28
C THR A 241 11.70 7.34 -2.31
N LEU A 242 10.58 8.05 -2.22
CA LEU A 242 9.46 8.00 -3.18
C LEU A 242 9.53 9.13 -4.20
N ASP A 243 9.80 10.35 -3.73
CA ASP A 243 9.80 11.55 -4.56
C ASP A 243 11.08 11.68 -5.40
N THR A 244 10.94 12.21 -6.62
CA THR A 244 12.11 12.56 -7.43
C THR A 244 12.84 13.76 -6.83
N CYS A 245 14.10 13.57 -6.46
CA CYS A 245 14.98 14.65 -6.02
C CYS A 245 15.73 15.24 -7.23
N LEU A 246 15.65 16.56 -7.40
CA LEU A 246 16.40 17.31 -8.41
C LEU A 246 17.46 18.14 -7.70
N LEU A 247 18.71 17.87 -7.98
CA LEU A 247 19.85 18.62 -7.44
C LEU A 247 20.63 19.30 -8.56
N TYR A 248 21.24 20.42 -8.22
CA TYR A 248 22.22 21.11 -9.06
C TYR A 248 23.59 20.85 -8.49
N THR A 249 24.54 20.45 -9.31
CA THR A 249 25.95 20.38 -8.88
C THR A 249 26.54 21.78 -8.81
N SER A 250 27.43 22.04 -7.86
CA SER A 250 28.00 23.36 -7.59
C SER A 250 28.77 23.95 -8.78
N ASP A 251 29.36 23.14 -9.64
CA ASP A 251 30.09 23.58 -10.84
C ASP A 251 29.22 24.31 -11.89
N ALA A 252 27.89 24.16 -11.83
CA ALA A 252 26.99 24.90 -12.74
C ALA A 252 26.75 26.36 -12.30
N ALA A 253 27.24 26.77 -11.13
CA ALA A 253 27.04 28.10 -10.57
C ALA A 253 28.25 29.03 -10.75
N ASP A 254 29.43 28.49 -11.00
CA ASP A 254 30.70 29.29 -11.06
C ASP A 254 31.04 29.79 -12.48
N ASP A 255 30.30 29.36 -13.52
CA ASP A 255 30.49 29.82 -14.89
C ASP A 255 29.60 31.03 -15.27
N ARG A 256 29.41 31.99 -14.35
CA ARG A 256 28.74 33.27 -14.64
C ARG A 256 29.56 34.48 -14.19
#